data_1e9915344a4422cbbc6797ebe927b4ec
#
_entry.id   1e9915344a4422cbbc6797ebe927b4ec
#
_cell.length_a   1.000
_cell.length_b   1.000
_cell.length_c   1.000
_cell.angle_alpha   90.00
_cell.angle_beta   90.00
_cell.angle_gamma   90.00
#
_symmetry.space_group_name_H-M   'P 1'
#
loop_
_entity.id
_entity.type
_entity.pdbx_description
1 polymer ?
#
loop_
_entity_poly.entity_id
_entity_poly.type
_entity_poly.pdbx_seq_one_letter_code
_entity_poly.pdbx_strand_id
1 'polypeptide(L)'
;FKSGHNINPQSTEEVDEVVEELKAQKPLVQAYVMDEIFDKMIGGEAAIGVYYSGDAITMIDDNPDLAWVFPEEGSVLSVDCMAIPAASEHQEAAEMFINFMCETDIGKANAEYIGYTTPMQDVWEVLDEDLKESEIAYPPEEAAAKEKVFTALSDDVNSELDVKWSEMKSYDEGGSSLLFLALLAAMVALACFNIWRK
;
A
#
# COMPACT_ATOMS: atom_id res chain seq x y z
N PHE A 1 -7.04 -9.46 -9.14
CA PHE A 1 -7.89 -10.46 -8.48
C PHE A 1 -9.37 -10.33 -8.90
N LYS A 2 -10.01 -9.19 -8.64
CA LYS A 2 -11.45 -8.99 -8.90
C LYS A 2 -11.85 -9.24 -10.35
N SER A 3 -11.06 -8.76 -11.31
CA SER A 3 -11.31 -8.89 -12.75
C SER A 3 -10.93 -10.27 -13.32
N GLY A 4 -10.45 -11.18 -12.47
CA GLY A 4 -9.97 -12.50 -12.88
C GLY A 4 -8.58 -12.51 -13.50
N HIS A 5 -7.91 -11.36 -13.59
CA HIS A 5 -6.52 -11.26 -14.06
C HIS A 5 -5.51 -11.68 -12.99
N ASN A 6 -4.32 -12.03 -13.43
CA ASN A 6 -3.19 -12.23 -12.53
C ASN A 6 -2.70 -10.85 -12.04
N ILE A 7 -2.09 -10.82 -10.83
CA ILE A 7 -1.42 -9.61 -10.33
C ILE A 7 -0.17 -9.25 -11.15
N ASN A 8 0.32 -10.19 -11.95
CA ASN A 8 1.43 -10.02 -12.88
C ASN A 8 0.87 -9.99 -14.31
N PRO A 9 0.45 -8.83 -14.83
CA PRO A 9 -0.12 -8.73 -16.18
C PRO A 9 0.89 -9.19 -17.23
N GLN A 10 0.40 -9.87 -18.25
CA GLN A 10 1.22 -10.45 -19.31
C GLN A 10 1.19 -9.60 -20.59
N SER A 11 0.28 -8.63 -20.67
CA SER A 11 0.15 -7.74 -21.81
C SER A 11 -0.31 -6.34 -21.38
N THR A 12 -0.16 -5.38 -22.29
CA THR A 12 -0.62 -4.00 -22.10
C THR A 12 -2.14 -3.90 -22.11
N GLU A 13 -2.82 -4.79 -22.83
CA GLU A 13 -4.29 -4.86 -22.86
C GLU A 13 -4.87 -5.21 -21.49
N GLU A 14 -4.24 -6.16 -20.75
CA GLU A 14 -4.64 -6.47 -19.37
C GLU A 14 -4.48 -5.27 -18.44
N VAL A 15 -3.43 -4.45 -18.65
CA VAL A 15 -3.22 -3.21 -17.89
C VAL A 15 -4.33 -2.20 -18.19
N ASP A 16 -4.69 -2.02 -19.47
CA ASP A 16 -5.75 -1.11 -19.88
C ASP A 16 -7.10 -1.48 -19.25
N GLU A 17 -7.47 -2.76 -19.26
CA GLU A 17 -8.71 -3.24 -18.65
C GLU A 17 -8.80 -2.93 -17.16
N VAL A 18 -7.71 -3.18 -16.42
CA VAL A 18 -7.65 -2.90 -14.97
C VAL A 18 -7.71 -1.39 -14.70
N VAL A 19 -7.06 -0.58 -15.52
CA VAL A 19 -7.07 0.90 -15.36
C VAL A 19 -8.47 1.47 -15.56
N GLU A 20 -9.26 0.94 -16.49
CA GLU A 20 -10.67 1.38 -16.66
C GLU A 20 -11.52 1.04 -15.42
N GLU A 21 -11.29 -0.11 -14.76
CA GLU A 21 -11.95 -0.42 -13.50
C GLU A 21 -11.49 0.53 -12.36
N LEU A 22 -10.19 0.86 -12.30
CA LEU A 22 -9.67 1.81 -11.32
C LEU A 22 -10.21 3.23 -11.53
N LYS A 23 -10.40 3.67 -12.78
CA LYS A 23 -11.05 4.94 -13.08
C LYS A 23 -12.50 4.95 -12.60
N ALA A 24 -13.23 3.86 -12.78
CA ALA A 24 -14.60 3.72 -12.27
C ALA A 24 -14.66 3.70 -10.72
N GLN A 25 -13.63 3.17 -10.06
CA GLN A 25 -13.51 3.16 -8.60
C GLN A 25 -13.13 4.54 -8.05
N LYS A 26 -12.37 5.33 -8.81
CA LYS A 26 -11.72 6.56 -8.32
C LYS A 26 -12.63 7.54 -7.58
N PRO A 27 -13.90 7.78 -7.99
CA PRO A 27 -14.82 8.66 -7.27
C PRO A 27 -15.12 8.19 -5.82
N LEU A 28 -14.87 6.92 -5.51
CA LEU A 28 -15.07 6.31 -4.19
C LEU A 28 -13.80 6.36 -3.33
N VAL A 29 -12.64 6.70 -3.92
CA VAL A 29 -11.36 6.71 -3.24
C VAL A 29 -11.12 8.07 -2.60
N GLN A 30 -10.94 8.09 -1.28
CA GLN A 30 -10.63 9.32 -0.55
C GLN A 30 -9.26 9.89 -0.94
N ALA A 31 -8.25 9.04 -0.96
CA ALA A 31 -6.88 9.44 -1.30
C ALA A 31 -6.02 8.22 -1.68
N TYR A 32 -4.99 8.47 -2.50
CA TYR A 32 -3.89 7.55 -2.73
C TYR A 32 -2.69 8.05 -1.90
N VAL A 33 -2.42 7.40 -0.80
CA VAL A 33 -1.41 7.78 0.20
C VAL A 33 -0.48 6.63 0.51
N MET A 34 0.63 6.92 1.16
CA MET A 34 1.51 5.95 1.78
C MET A 34 1.40 6.09 3.31
N ASP A 35 2.39 6.61 3.98
CA ASP A 35 2.45 6.68 5.45
C ASP A 35 1.32 7.52 6.09
N GLU A 36 0.72 8.45 5.35
CA GLU A 36 -0.44 9.22 5.83
C GLU A 36 -1.67 8.35 6.13
N ILE A 37 -1.66 7.07 5.74
CA ILE A 37 -2.73 6.14 6.07
C ILE A 37 -2.82 5.91 7.59
N PHE A 38 -1.70 5.95 8.33
CA PHE A 38 -1.68 5.82 9.78
C PHE A 38 -2.57 6.86 10.43
N ASP A 39 -2.35 8.13 10.14
CA ASP A 39 -3.15 9.24 10.69
C ASP A 39 -4.64 9.09 10.32
N LYS A 40 -4.92 8.69 9.07
CA LYS A 40 -6.29 8.54 8.57
C LYS A 40 -7.06 7.40 9.20
N MET A 41 -6.42 6.26 9.39
CA MET A 41 -7.05 5.07 9.98
C MET A 41 -7.14 5.22 11.50
N ILE A 42 -6.05 5.56 12.18
CA ILE A 42 -6.02 5.74 13.64
C ILE A 42 -6.95 6.88 14.06
N GLY A 43 -6.96 7.99 13.31
CA GLY A 43 -7.81 9.15 13.56
C GLY A 43 -9.29 8.95 13.17
N GLY A 44 -9.65 7.84 12.52
CA GLY A 44 -11.02 7.57 12.08
C GLY A 44 -11.47 8.43 10.88
N GLU A 45 -10.53 9.04 10.13
CA GLU A 45 -10.85 9.82 8.94
C GLU A 45 -11.18 8.94 7.72
N ALA A 46 -10.69 7.70 7.69
CA ALA A 46 -10.96 6.73 6.64
C ALA A 46 -11.63 5.48 7.25
N ALA A 47 -12.62 4.95 6.53
CA ALA A 47 -13.36 3.75 6.95
C ALA A 47 -12.70 2.44 6.46
N ILE A 48 -11.95 2.50 5.36
CA ILE A 48 -11.28 1.35 4.75
C ILE A 48 -9.93 1.83 4.23
N GLY A 49 -8.88 1.07 4.51
CA GLY A 49 -7.55 1.26 3.97
C GLY A 49 -6.99 -0.05 3.42
N VAL A 50 -6.19 0.02 2.35
CA VAL A 50 -5.41 -1.11 1.84
C VAL A 50 -3.95 -0.84 2.18
N TYR A 51 -3.35 -1.68 3.00
CA TYR A 51 -1.97 -1.46 3.44
C TYR A 51 -1.29 -2.78 3.84
N TYR A 52 -0.07 -2.69 4.37
CA TYR A 52 0.73 -3.83 4.77
C TYR A 52 0.27 -4.40 6.11
N SER A 53 0.39 -5.71 6.28
CA SER A 53 -0.09 -6.43 7.47
C SER A 53 0.64 -6.02 8.77
N GLY A 54 1.95 -5.84 8.72
CA GLY A 54 2.74 -5.42 9.90
C GLY A 54 2.34 -4.02 10.39
N ASP A 55 2.15 -3.07 9.44
CA ASP A 55 1.69 -1.73 9.77
C ASP A 55 0.24 -1.74 10.29
N ALA A 56 -0.60 -2.67 9.80
CA ALA A 56 -1.95 -2.84 10.31
C ALA A 56 -1.96 -3.28 11.78
N ILE A 57 -1.04 -4.15 12.20
CA ILE A 57 -0.88 -4.53 13.61
C ILE A 57 -0.60 -3.28 14.45
N THR A 58 0.36 -2.46 14.05
CA THR A 58 0.68 -1.20 14.74
C THR A 58 -0.51 -0.25 14.80
N MET A 59 -1.26 -0.09 13.70
CA MET A 59 -2.46 0.76 13.68
C MET A 59 -3.57 0.24 14.60
N ILE A 60 -3.74 -1.08 14.70
CA ILE A 60 -4.74 -1.72 15.58
C ILE A 60 -4.34 -1.57 17.06
N ASP A 61 -3.05 -1.64 17.38
CA ASP A 61 -2.54 -1.40 18.73
C ASP A 61 -2.83 0.04 19.18
N ASP A 62 -2.71 1.02 18.28
CA ASP A 62 -3.01 2.43 18.56
C ASP A 62 -4.51 2.73 18.56
N ASN A 63 -5.30 2.00 17.75
CA ASN A 63 -6.76 2.15 17.69
C ASN A 63 -7.44 0.78 17.60
N PRO A 64 -7.92 0.21 18.73
CA PRO A 64 -8.56 -1.11 18.77
C PRO A 64 -9.94 -1.17 18.10
N ASP A 65 -10.47 -0.07 17.59
CA ASP A 65 -11.69 -0.07 16.77
C ASP A 65 -11.41 -0.50 15.31
N LEU A 66 -10.12 -0.61 14.94
CA LEU A 66 -9.70 -1.13 13.64
C LEU A 66 -9.71 -2.66 13.61
N ALA A 67 -9.93 -3.23 12.43
CA ALA A 67 -9.85 -4.66 12.21
C ALA A 67 -9.19 -4.98 10.87
N TRP A 68 -8.46 -6.07 10.84
CA TRP A 68 -7.88 -6.61 9.61
C TRP A 68 -8.83 -7.59 8.93
N VAL A 69 -8.88 -7.55 7.60
CA VAL A 69 -9.67 -8.48 6.79
C VAL A 69 -8.85 -8.95 5.60
N PHE A 70 -8.76 -10.26 5.41
CA PHE A 70 -8.24 -10.85 4.18
C PHE A 70 -9.36 -10.87 3.13
N PRO A 71 -9.17 -10.27 1.94
CA PRO A 71 -10.15 -10.33 0.87
C PRO A 71 -10.37 -11.78 0.40
N GLU A 72 -11.62 -12.14 0.08
CA GLU A 72 -11.96 -13.47 -0.43
C GLU A 72 -11.26 -13.78 -1.76
N GLU A 73 -10.98 -12.76 -2.55
CA GLU A 73 -10.31 -12.85 -3.85
C GLU A 73 -8.81 -13.16 -3.72
N GLY A 74 -8.20 -12.84 -2.58
CA GLY A 74 -6.78 -13.04 -2.29
C GLY A 74 -6.04 -11.76 -1.95
N SER A 75 -4.77 -11.91 -1.63
CA SER A 75 -3.87 -10.82 -1.24
C SER A 75 -2.50 -10.95 -1.93
N VAL A 76 -1.65 -9.98 -1.67
CA VAL A 76 -0.28 -9.96 -2.17
C VAL A 76 0.66 -10.33 -1.03
N LEU A 77 1.51 -11.34 -1.25
CA LEU A 77 2.67 -11.60 -0.41
C LEU A 77 3.84 -10.77 -0.92
N SER A 78 4.31 -9.83 -0.12
CA SER A 78 5.53 -9.06 -0.36
C SER A 78 6.67 -9.58 0.51
N VAL A 79 7.89 -9.46 0.00
CA VAL A 79 9.12 -9.82 0.72
C VAL A 79 10.06 -8.62 0.70
N ASP A 80 10.32 -8.07 1.88
CA ASP A 80 11.27 -6.99 2.03
C ASP A 80 12.70 -7.53 2.05
N CYS A 81 13.57 -6.94 1.26
CA CYS A 81 14.93 -7.41 1.07
C CYS A 81 15.96 -6.32 1.33
N MET A 82 17.04 -6.67 2.00
CA MET A 82 18.25 -5.84 2.02
C MET A 82 19.12 -6.19 0.81
N ALA A 83 19.57 -5.17 0.08
CA ALA A 83 20.43 -5.35 -1.08
C ALA A 83 21.66 -4.43 -1.03
N ILE A 84 22.79 -4.93 -1.51
CA ILE A 84 24.02 -4.16 -1.61
C ILE A 84 24.18 -3.73 -3.07
N PRO A 85 24.19 -2.42 -3.40
CA PRO A 85 24.44 -1.96 -4.76
C PRO A 85 25.79 -2.44 -5.28
N ALA A 86 25.86 -2.88 -6.53
CA ALA A 86 27.10 -3.38 -7.14
C ALA A 86 28.25 -2.36 -7.15
N ALA A 87 27.92 -1.06 -7.12
CA ALA A 87 28.89 0.04 -7.05
C ALA A 87 29.28 0.44 -5.61
N SER A 88 28.87 -0.31 -4.57
CA SER A 88 29.21 0.00 -3.19
C SER A 88 30.71 -0.13 -2.96
N GLU A 89 31.32 0.90 -2.38
CA GLU A 89 32.72 0.89 -1.94
C GLU A 89 32.87 0.30 -0.52
N HIS A 90 31.76 -0.04 0.16
CA HIS A 90 31.74 -0.54 1.53
C HIS A 90 31.01 -1.89 1.64
N GLN A 91 31.23 -2.79 0.68
CA GLN A 91 30.54 -4.07 0.60
C GLN A 91 30.71 -4.90 1.89
N GLU A 92 31.93 -5.02 2.41
CA GLU A 92 32.22 -5.78 3.62
C GLU A 92 31.42 -5.25 4.84
N ALA A 93 31.35 -3.94 5.00
CA ALA A 93 30.59 -3.33 6.09
C ALA A 93 29.06 -3.57 5.90
N ALA A 94 28.56 -3.53 4.67
CA ALA A 94 27.16 -3.83 4.37
C ALA A 94 26.83 -5.30 4.64
N GLU A 95 27.69 -6.22 4.27
CA GLU A 95 27.55 -7.65 4.58
C GLU A 95 27.55 -7.91 6.09
N MET A 96 28.45 -7.23 6.83
CA MET A 96 28.46 -7.32 8.30
C MET A 96 27.14 -6.81 8.92
N PHE A 97 26.57 -5.73 8.39
CA PHE A 97 25.29 -5.22 8.86
C PHE A 97 24.14 -6.19 8.57
N ILE A 98 24.10 -6.77 7.38
CA ILE A 98 23.08 -7.77 7.01
C ILE A 98 23.21 -8.99 7.95
N ASN A 99 24.44 -9.48 8.17
CA ASN A 99 24.67 -10.59 9.12
C ASN A 99 24.23 -10.24 10.54
N PHE A 100 24.51 -9.02 11.01
CA PHE A 100 24.03 -8.53 12.31
C PHE A 100 22.50 -8.56 12.41
N MET A 101 21.79 -8.12 11.36
CA MET A 101 20.32 -8.19 11.32
C MET A 101 19.78 -9.62 11.32
N CYS A 102 20.61 -10.60 10.94
CA CYS A 102 20.28 -12.02 10.98
C CYS A 102 20.63 -12.71 12.31
N GLU A 103 21.22 -12.01 13.30
CA GLU A 103 21.40 -12.56 14.64
C GLU A 103 20.04 -12.77 15.31
N THR A 104 19.83 -13.90 15.98
CA THR A 104 18.52 -14.29 16.53
C THR A 104 17.90 -13.22 17.43
N ASP A 105 18.70 -12.66 18.36
CA ASP A 105 18.20 -11.62 19.27
C ASP A 105 17.83 -10.31 18.55
N ILE A 106 18.59 -9.96 17.50
CA ILE A 106 18.35 -8.76 16.69
C ILE A 106 17.15 -8.97 15.79
N GLY A 107 17.07 -10.12 15.14
CA GLY A 107 15.93 -10.49 14.30
C GLY A 107 14.62 -10.53 15.11
N LYS A 108 14.66 -11.07 16.35
CA LYS A 108 13.52 -11.03 17.28
C LYS A 108 13.11 -9.59 17.58
N ALA A 109 14.03 -8.77 18.05
CA ALA A 109 13.75 -7.38 18.40
C ALA A 109 13.19 -6.59 17.20
N ASN A 110 13.70 -6.83 15.98
CA ASN A 110 13.20 -6.20 14.77
C ASN A 110 11.78 -6.66 14.44
N ALA A 111 11.52 -7.97 14.39
CA ALA A 111 10.21 -8.52 14.06
C ALA A 111 9.11 -8.04 15.03
N GLU A 112 9.39 -8.05 16.33
CA GLU A 112 8.45 -7.60 17.37
C GLU A 112 8.21 -6.08 17.35
N TYR A 113 9.23 -5.29 16.97
CA TYR A 113 9.10 -3.84 16.88
C TYR A 113 8.27 -3.40 15.69
N ILE A 114 8.42 -4.05 14.53
CA ILE A 114 7.72 -3.66 13.30
C ILE A 114 6.43 -4.46 13.04
N GLY A 115 6.14 -5.49 13.83
CA GLY A 115 4.96 -6.35 13.65
C GLY A 115 4.98 -7.26 12.43
N TYR A 116 6.13 -7.39 11.74
CA TYR A 116 6.27 -8.20 10.53
C TYR A 116 6.76 -9.62 10.82
N THR A 117 6.43 -10.52 9.92
CA THR A 117 6.92 -11.90 9.99
C THR A 117 8.41 -12.00 9.70
N THR A 118 9.04 -13.08 10.20
CA THR A 118 10.44 -13.37 9.92
C THR A 118 10.59 -14.63 9.06
N PRO A 119 11.51 -14.66 8.07
CA PRO A 119 11.84 -15.89 7.35
C PRO A 119 12.81 -16.79 8.11
N MET A 120 13.29 -16.36 9.29
CA MET A 120 14.32 -17.06 10.06
C MET A 120 13.67 -17.97 11.11
N GLN A 121 13.89 -19.28 10.98
CA GLN A 121 13.29 -20.29 11.84
C GLN A 121 13.69 -20.11 13.33
N ASP A 122 14.96 -19.84 13.61
CA ASP A 122 15.50 -19.63 14.94
C ASP A 122 14.94 -18.36 15.61
N VAL A 123 14.68 -17.33 14.82
CA VAL A 123 13.98 -16.12 15.30
C VAL A 123 12.53 -16.44 15.61
N TRP A 124 11.83 -17.14 14.71
CA TRP A 124 10.44 -17.52 14.92
C TRP A 124 10.23 -18.33 16.19
N GLU A 125 11.18 -19.24 16.51
CA GLU A 125 11.09 -20.10 17.71
C GLU A 125 11.11 -19.30 19.02
N VAL A 126 11.74 -18.10 19.01
CA VAL A 126 11.91 -17.24 20.21
C VAL A 126 11.01 -16.00 20.20
N LEU A 127 10.20 -15.76 19.15
CA LEU A 127 9.23 -14.67 19.12
C LEU A 127 8.24 -14.78 20.28
N ASP A 128 7.69 -13.65 20.68
CA ASP A 128 6.58 -13.59 21.63
C ASP A 128 5.33 -14.29 21.04
N GLU A 129 4.58 -14.98 21.91
CA GLU A 129 3.44 -15.79 21.50
C GLU A 129 2.35 -14.94 20.81
N ASP A 130 2.15 -13.68 21.25
CA ASP A 130 1.16 -12.78 20.65
C ASP A 130 1.42 -12.53 19.16
N LEU A 131 2.69 -12.41 18.74
CA LEU A 131 3.03 -12.26 17.33
C LEU A 131 2.92 -13.60 16.57
N LYS A 132 3.32 -14.73 17.19
CA LYS A 132 3.21 -16.06 16.58
C LYS A 132 1.76 -16.47 16.33
N GLU A 133 0.86 -16.11 17.24
CA GLU A 133 -0.57 -16.43 17.17
C GLU A 133 -1.37 -15.39 16.36
N SER A 134 -0.74 -14.29 15.94
CA SER A 134 -1.39 -13.26 15.14
C SER A 134 -1.75 -13.79 13.74
N GLU A 135 -3.04 -13.92 13.47
CA GLU A 135 -3.54 -14.26 12.14
C GLU A 135 -3.26 -13.17 11.09
N ILE A 136 -2.93 -11.95 11.53
CA ILE A 136 -2.50 -10.85 10.64
C ILE A 136 -1.09 -11.10 10.15
N ALA A 137 -0.17 -11.45 11.06
CA ALA A 137 1.23 -11.74 10.73
C ALA A 137 1.37 -13.10 10.05
N TYR A 138 0.71 -14.12 10.58
CA TYR A 138 0.74 -15.51 10.10
C TYR A 138 -0.68 -15.93 9.68
N PRO A 139 -1.10 -15.62 8.44
CA PRO A 139 -2.46 -15.83 7.98
C PRO A 139 -2.87 -17.29 8.03
N PRO A 140 -4.16 -17.59 8.25
CA PRO A 140 -4.71 -18.94 8.15
C PRO A 140 -4.40 -19.57 6.78
N GLU A 141 -4.24 -20.88 6.72
CA GLU A 141 -3.87 -21.63 5.51
C GLU A 141 -4.77 -21.28 4.30
N GLU A 142 -6.07 -21.07 4.54
CA GLU A 142 -7.02 -20.71 3.48
C GLU A 142 -6.71 -19.33 2.88
N ALA A 143 -6.31 -18.35 3.68
CA ALA A 143 -5.94 -17.02 3.23
C ALA A 143 -4.56 -17.06 2.56
N ALA A 144 -3.57 -17.69 3.18
CA ALA A 144 -2.22 -17.87 2.64
C ALA A 144 -2.21 -18.57 1.27
N ALA A 145 -3.08 -19.56 1.06
CA ALA A 145 -3.19 -20.27 -0.22
C ALA A 145 -3.64 -19.37 -1.39
N LYS A 146 -4.25 -18.22 -1.10
CA LYS A 146 -4.70 -17.24 -2.10
C LYS A 146 -3.72 -16.08 -2.32
N GLU A 147 -2.63 -16.06 -1.59
CA GLU A 147 -1.59 -15.04 -1.77
C GLU A 147 -0.84 -15.21 -3.09
N LYS A 148 -0.46 -14.10 -3.68
CA LYS A 148 0.30 -14.04 -4.91
C LYS A 148 1.53 -13.16 -4.72
N VAL A 149 2.62 -13.53 -5.36
CA VAL A 149 3.89 -12.78 -5.33
C VAL A 149 4.06 -12.01 -6.63
N PHE A 150 4.54 -10.78 -6.55
CA PHE A 150 4.96 -10.03 -7.73
C PHE A 150 6.18 -10.67 -8.38
N THR A 151 6.16 -10.76 -9.70
CA THR A 151 7.28 -11.22 -10.52
C THR A 151 7.74 -10.11 -11.47
N ALA A 152 8.94 -10.23 -12.01
CA ALA A 152 9.42 -9.30 -13.02
C ALA A 152 8.48 -9.31 -14.23
N LEU A 153 8.06 -8.13 -14.65
CA LEU A 153 7.26 -7.91 -15.85
C LEU A 153 8.18 -7.58 -17.03
N SER A 154 7.67 -7.67 -18.26
CA SER A 154 8.39 -7.17 -19.43
C SER A 154 8.52 -5.65 -19.38
N ASP A 155 9.53 -5.11 -20.06
CA ASP A 155 9.77 -3.66 -20.10
C ASP A 155 8.58 -2.89 -20.68
N ASP A 156 7.89 -3.45 -21.68
CA ASP A 156 6.72 -2.86 -22.32
C ASP A 156 5.55 -2.76 -21.30
N VAL A 157 5.28 -3.82 -20.56
CA VAL A 157 4.22 -3.84 -19.54
C VAL A 157 4.55 -2.90 -18.38
N ASN A 158 5.79 -2.87 -17.89
CA ASN A 158 6.21 -1.93 -16.86
C ASN A 158 6.04 -0.47 -17.30
N SER A 159 6.46 -0.15 -18.54
CA SER A 159 6.34 1.20 -19.09
C SER A 159 4.87 1.62 -19.21
N GLU A 160 4.00 0.70 -19.64
CA GLU A 160 2.56 0.96 -19.73
C GLU A 160 1.93 1.16 -18.35
N LEU A 161 2.30 0.34 -17.35
CA LEU A 161 1.84 0.52 -15.98
C LEU A 161 2.15 1.92 -15.43
N ASP A 162 3.38 2.41 -15.62
CA ASP A 162 3.79 3.74 -15.14
C ASP A 162 2.99 4.86 -15.79
N VAL A 163 2.78 4.77 -17.11
CA VAL A 163 1.98 5.74 -17.87
C VAL A 163 0.52 5.70 -17.40
N LYS A 164 -0.08 4.53 -17.39
CA LYS A 164 -1.49 4.34 -17.06
C LYS A 164 -1.81 4.66 -15.60
N TRP A 165 -0.90 4.33 -14.67
CA TRP A 165 -1.04 4.72 -13.28
C TRP A 165 -1.06 6.24 -13.11
N SER A 166 -0.20 6.94 -13.86
CA SER A 166 -0.16 8.41 -13.86
C SER A 166 -1.43 9.01 -14.46
N GLU A 167 -1.93 8.45 -15.56
CA GLU A 167 -3.21 8.83 -16.18
C GLU A 167 -4.37 8.62 -15.20
N MET A 168 -4.45 7.45 -14.56
CA MET A 168 -5.50 7.11 -13.60
C MET A 168 -5.49 8.07 -12.40
N LYS A 169 -4.31 8.38 -11.84
CA LYS A 169 -4.20 9.35 -10.73
C LYS A 169 -4.64 10.76 -11.12
N SER A 170 -4.42 11.17 -12.36
CA SER A 170 -4.83 12.48 -12.88
C SER A 170 -6.24 12.50 -13.49
N TYR A 171 -6.86 11.33 -13.67
CA TYR A 171 -8.21 11.21 -14.22
C TYR A 171 -9.23 11.95 -13.34
N ASP A 172 -10.02 12.83 -13.96
CA ASP A 172 -11.13 13.53 -13.32
C ASP A 172 -12.39 13.32 -14.20
N GLU A 173 -13.45 12.80 -13.62
CA GLU A 173 -14.75 12.63 -14.33
C GLU A 173 -15.41 13.95 -14.75
N GLY A 174 -14.69 15.07 -14.69
CA GLY A 174 -15.16 16.37 -15.20
C GLY A 174 -16.24 17.05 -14.35
N GLY A 175 -16.57 16.48 -13.18
CA GLY A 175 -17.58 17.04 -12.29
C GLY A 175 -17.03 18.12 -11.34
N SER A 176 -15.85 17.90 -10.79
CA SER A 176 -15.27 18.77 -9.76
C SER A 176 -14.70 20.07 -10.33
N SER A 177 -14.10 20.03 -11.51
CA SER A 177 -13.52 21.23 -12.15
C SER A 177 -14.59 22.22 -12.60
N LEU A 178 -15.73 21.76 -13.12
CA LEU A 178 -16.85 22.62 -13.50
C LEU A 178 -17.54 23.24 -12.28
N LEU A 179 -17.70 22.48 -11.19
CA LEU A 179 -18.26 22.98 -9.94
C LEU A 179 -17.31 23.99 -9.28
N PHE A 180 -16.01 23.73 -9.30
CA PHE A 180 -14.99 24.66 -8.79
C PHE A 180 -14.93 25.95 -9.61
N LEU A 181 -14.98 25.88 -10.94
CA LEU A 181 -15.05 27.03 -11.83
C LEU A 181 -16.34 27.82 -11.65
N ALA A 182 -17.47 27.15 -11.42
CA ALA A 182 -18.74 27.81 -11.13
C ALA A 182 -18.72 28.52 -9.78
N LEU A 183 -18.12 27.91 -8.74
CA LEU A 183 -17.95 28.55 -7.42
C LEU A 183 -16.97 29.72 -7.49
N LEU A 184 -15.87 29.59 -8.22
CA LEU A 184 -14.91 30.69 -8.44
C LEU A 184 -15.57 31.86 -9.17
N ALA A 185 -16.33 31.60 -10.23
CA ALA A 185 -17.09 32.61 -10.96
C ALA A 185 -18.13 33.30 -10.08
N ALA A 186 -18.83 32.54 -9.23
CA ALA A 186 -19.79 33.10 -8.27
C ALA A 186 -19.11 33.99 -7.20
N MET A 187 -17.93 33.58 -6.69
CA MET A 187 -17.16 34.41 -5.76
C MET A 187 -16.66 35.69 -6.39
N VAL A 188 -16.16 35.65 -7.64
CA VAL A 188 -15.74 36.82 -8.39
C VAL A 188 -16.92 37.78 -8.65
N ALA A 189 -18.07 37.24 -9.05
CA ALA A 189 -19.29 38.02 -9.26
C ALA A 189 -19.76 38.72 -7.98
N LEU A 190 -19.73 38.03 -6.83
CA LEU A 190 -20.04 38.59 -5.51
C LEU A 190 -19.05 39.68 -5.11
N ALA A 191 -17.76 39.51 -5.35
CA ALA A 191 -16.75 40.50 -5.08
C ALA A 191 -16.95 41.77 -5.94
N CYS A 192 -17.19 41.60 -7.25
CA CYS A 192 -17.49 42.72 -8.15
C CYS A 192 -18.77 43.46 -7.75
N PHE A 193 -19.82 42.73 -7.35
CA PHE A 193 -21.08 43.34 -6.89
C PHE A 193 -20.88 44.16 -5.60
N ASN A 194 -20.07 43.66 -4.66
CA ASN A 194 -19.76 44.39 -3.43
C ASN A 194 -18.89 45.66 -3.66
N ILE A 195 -18.02 45.63 -4.66
CA ILE A 195 -17.24 46.83 -5.07
C ILE A 195 -18.12 47.87 -5.74
N TRP A 196 -19.05 47.41 -6.59
CA TRP A 196 -19.97 48.33 -7.31
C TRP A 196 -21.01 49.00 -6.38
N ARG A 197 -21.33 48.34 -5.25
CA ARG A 197 -22.31 48.85 -4.27
C ARG A 197 -21.73 49.87 -3.26
N LYS A 198 -20.42 50.06 -3.26
CA LYS A 198 -19.72 51.11 -2.47
C LYS A 198 -19.50 52.37 -3.28
#